data_05df896565addacb33c84ad89790882e
#
_entry.id   05df896565addacb33c84ad89790882e
#
_cell.length_a   1.000
_cell.length_b   1.000
_cell.length_c   1.000
_cell.angle_alpha   90.00
_cell.angle_beta   90.00
_cell.angle_gamma   90.00
#
_symmetry.space_group_name_H-M   'P 1'
#
loop_
_entity.id
_entity.type
_entity.pdbx_description
1 polymer ?
#
loop_
_entity_poly.entity_id
_entity_poly.type
_entity_poly.pdbx_seq_one_letter_code
_entity_poly.pdbx_strand_id
1 'polypeptide(L)'
;MSQDWKTTRVSDICKTNPNTYSVSEKWSYVNYLDTGSITENSVSEIQHLVIGRDTLPSRARRKVVVDDILYSTVRPNQRHYGIVKDVVPNMLVSTGFAVIRVDKAKADADYLYYYLTQNAIVDGLHAIGEQSVSAYPSIKPSDIESLEMLLPSLPEQVEIGRSLKALDDK
;
A
#
# COMPACT_ATOMS: atom_id res chain seq x y z
N MET A 1 21.58 -5.34 21.08
CA MET A 1 21.27 -5.98 19.80
C MET A 1 20.30 -7.12 20.04
N SER A 2 19.17 -7.10 19.39
CA SER A 2 18.17 -8.12 19.61
C SER A 2 18.50 -9.38 18.83
N GLN A 3 18.57 -10.51 19.53
CA GLN A 3 18.68 -11.84 18.95
C GLN A 3 17.29 -12.46 18.74
N ASP A 4 16.24 -11.73 19.12
CA ASP A 4 14.88 -12.28 19.25
C ASP A 4 13.95 -11.85 18.09
N TRP A 5 14.52 -11.47 16.96
CA TRP A 5 13.72 -11.15 15.77
C TRP A 5 13.08 -12.44 15.26
N LYS A 6 11.77 -12.39 15.06
CA LYS A 6 10.99 -13.57 14.69
C LYS A 6 10.64 -13.55 13.22
N THR A 7 10.77 -14.71 12.57
CA THR A 7 10.21 -14.88 11.25
C THR A 7 8.69 -14.77 11.33
N THR A 8 8.15 -13.81 10.60
CA THR A 8 6.73 -13.45 10.66
C THR A 8 6.20 -13.34 9.24
N ARG A 9 5.02 -13.86 9.02
CA ARG A 9 4.34 -13.69 7.73
C ARG A 9 3.65 -12.35 7.71
N VAL A 10 3.68 -11.65 6.57
CA VAL A 10 3.04 -10.33 6.45
C VAL A 10 1.56 -10.40 6.82
N SER A 11 0.86 -11.48 6.46
CA SER A 11 -0.55 -11.68 6.84
C SER A 11 -0.80 -11.70 8.34
N ASP A 12 0.22 -11.98 9.16
CA ASP A 12 0.06 -12.03 10.63
C ASP A 12 0.03 -10.63 11.26
N ILE A 13 0.45 -9.61 10.53
CA ILE A 13 0.61 -8.25 11.05
C ILE A 13 -0.19 -7.18 10.31
N CYS A 14 -0.96 -7.57 9.29
CA CYS A 14 -1.75 -6.62 8.52
C CYS A 14 -2.99 -7.26 7.92
N LYS A 15 -3.87 -6.41 7.41
CA LYS A 15 -5.00 -6.79 6.55
C LYS A 15 -4.86 -6.07 5.23
N THR A 16 -5.24 -6.73 4.14
CA THR A 16 -5.25 -6.11 2.82
C THR A 16 -6.68 -5.78 2.40
N ASN A 17 -6.84 -4.63 1.76
CA ASN A 17 -8.10 -4.14 1.19
C ASN A 17 -9.26 -4.19 2.20
N PRO A 18 -9.12 -3.58 3.39
CA PRO A 18 -10.10 -3.77 4.46
C PRO A 18 -11.44 -3.08 4.22
N ASN A 19 -11.48 -2.01 3.44
CA ASN A 19 -12.70 -1.22 3.24
C ASN A 19 -12.90 -0.83 1.78
N THR A 20 -14.13 -0.99 1.32
CA THR A 20 -14.55 -0.68 -0.05
C THR A 20 -15.66 0.37 -0.04
N TYR A 21 -15.57 1.33 -0.96
CA TYR A 21 -16.62 2.31 -1.18
C TYR A 21 -17.80 1.68 -1.92
N SER A 22 -19.02 2.01 -1.48
CA SER A 22 -20.23 1.66 -2.18
C SER A 22 -20.96 2.92 -2.63
N VAL A 23 -21.53 2.91 -3.83
CA VAL A 23 -22.31 4.02 -4.36
C VAL A 23 -23.54 4.34 -3.47
N SER A 24 -23.97 3.39 -2.65
CA SER A 24 -25.06 3.59 -1.68
C SER A 24 -24.68 4.55 -0.55
N GLU A 25 -23.40 4.88 -0.38
CA GLU A 25 -22.93 5.80 0.67
C GLU A 25 -23.25 7.27 0.39
N LYS A 26 -23.77 7.56 -0.81
CA LYS A 26 -24.27 8.89 -1.17
C LYS A 26 -23.26 10.04 -0.97
N TRP A 27 -22.02 9.81 -1.30
CA TRP A 27 -21.02 10.89 -1.33
C TRP A 27 -21.34 11.84 -2.48
N SER A 28 -21.07 13.12 -2.28
CA SER A 28 -21.24 14.14 -3.31
C SER A 28 -20.01 14.33 -4.19
N TYR A 29 -18.86 13.91 -3.69
CA TYR A 29 -17.59 14.00 -4.43
C TYR A 29 -16.64 12.90 -3.96
N VAL A 30 -15.61 12.66 -4.77
CA VAL A 30 -14.52 11.72 -4.48
C VAL A 30 -13.20 12.39 -4.81
N ASN A 31 -12.20 12.22 -3.95
CA ASN A 31 -10.83 12.55 -4.26
C ASN A 31 -10.11 11.23 -4.58
N TYR A 32 -9.79 11.02 -5.85
CA TYR A 32 -9.33 9.75 -6.37
C TYR A 32 -7.84 9.73 -6.68
N LEU A 33 -7.14 8.73 -6.15
CA LEU A 33 -5.74 8.45 -6.47
C LEU A 33 -5.63 7.19 -7.33
N ASP A 34 -5.23 7.38 -8.58
CA ASP A 34 -4.97 6.28 -9.49
C ASP A 34 -3.55 5.71 -9.27
N THR A 35 -3.35 4.46 -9.71
CA THR A 35 -2.04 3.79 -9.54
C THR A 35 -0.90 4.55 -10.20
N GLY A 36 -1.11 5.09 -11.40
CA GLY A 36 -0.08 5.83 -12.12
C GLY A 36 0.23 7.22 -11.55
N SER A 37 -0.56 7.67 -10.58
CA SER A 37 -0.39 9.00 -9.99
C SER A 37 0.45 9.03 -8.73
N ILE A 38 1.04 7.90 -8.35
CA ILE A 38 2.01 7.82 -7.26
C ILE A 38 3.19 6.97 -7.71
N THR A 39 4.39 7.42 -7.39
CA THR A 39 5.63 6.67 -7.66
C THR A 39 6.59 6.94 -6.52
N GLU A 40 7.08 5.87 -5.89
CA GLU A 40 8.00 5.97 -4.74
C GLU A 40 7.56 7.01 -3.72
N ASN A 41 6.29 6.91 -3.31
CA ASN A 41 5.66 7.79 -2.31
C ASN A 41 5.50 9.26 -2.75
N SER A 42 5.70 9.57 -4.02
CA SER A 42 5.48 10.91 -4.56
C SER A 42 4.20 10.93 -5.37
N VAL A 43 3.22 11.71 -4.93
CA VAL A 43 1.92 11.86 -5.59
C VAL A 43 2.00 13.00 -6.60
N SER A 44 1.65 12.73 -7.86
CA SER A 44 1.58 13.74 -8.91
C SER A 44 0.21 14.39 -9.00
N GLU A 45 -0.86 13.65 -8.73
CA GLU A 45 -2.23 14.14 -8.89
C GLU A 45 -3.21 13.35 -8.02
N ILE A 46 -4.16 14.04 -7.42
CA ILE A 46 -5.38 13.47 -6.86
C ILE A 46 -6.54 14.13 -7.60
N GLN A 47 -7.34 13.32 -8.29
CA GLN A 47 -8.46 13.82 -9.08
C GLN A 47 -9.67 14.13 -8.19
N HIS A 48 -10.19 15.36 -8.28
CA HIS A 48 -11.42 15.74 -7.60
C HIS A 48 -12.60 15.50 -8.54
N LEU A 49 -13.44 14.53 -8.20
CA LEU A 49 -14.55 14.11 -9.04
C LEU A 49 -15.88 14.38 -8.32
N VAL A 50 -16.77 15.09 -8.98
CA VAL A 50 -18.09 15.42 -8.45
C VAL A 50 -19.09 14.39 -8.95
N ILE A 51 -19.74 13.69 -8.01
CA ILE A 51 -20.75 12.67 -8.34
C ILE A 51 -21.94 13.32 -9.04
N GLY A 52 -22.35 12.74 -10.14
CA GLY A 52 -23.44 13.27 -10.96
C GLY A 52 -22.98 14.22 -12.08
N ARG A 53 -21.77 14.77 -11.98
CA ARG A 53 -21.17 15.60 -13.04
C ARG A 53 -20.04 14.87 -13.76
N ASP A 54 -19.13 14.30 -12.98
CA ASP A 54 -17.96 13.61 -13.51
C ASP A 54 -18.18 12.10 -13.53
N THR A 55 -17.55 11.40 -14.46
CA THR A 55 -17.57 9.94 -14.48
C THR A 55 -16.61 9.39 -13.44
N LEU A 56 -17.15 8.65 -12.48
CA LEU A 56 -16.33 7.97 -11.48
C LEU A 56 -15.68 6.73 -12.10
N PRO A 57 -14.34 6.62 -12.11
CA PRO A 57 -13.70 5.42 -12.61
C PRO A 57 -14.18 4.18 -11.85
N SER A 58 -14.38 3.08 -12.56
CA SER A 58 -14.80 1.82 -11.93
C SER A 58 -13.81 1.31 -10.90
N ARG A 59 -12.55 1.72 -11.00
CA ARG A 59 -11.48 1.36 -10.06
C ARG A 59 -11.44 2.23 -8.81
N ALA A 60 -12.20 3.31 -8.73
CA ALA A 60 -12.26 4.20 -7.56
C ALA A 60 -13.11 3.55 -6.46
N ARG A 61 -12.52 2.62 -5.72
CA ARG A 61 -13.27 1.77 -4.79
C ARG A 61 -12.66 1.61 -3.41
N ARG A 62 -11.35 1.76 -3.26
CA ARG A 62 -10.70 1.41 -2.00
C ARG A 62 -10.60 2.62 -1.09
N LYS A 63 -11.16 2.47 0.11
CA LYS A 63 -11.02 3.48 1.17
C LYS A 63 -9.69 3.32 1.88
N VAL A 64 -9.17 4.41 2.40
CA VAL A 64 -7.89 4.45 3.10
C VAL A 64 -8.00 5.21 4.41
N VAL A 65 -7.10 4.89 5.33
CA VAL A 65 -6.87 5.64 6.56
C VAL A 65 -5.40 5.99 6.67
N VAL A 66 -5.06 6.86 7.62
CA VAL A 66 -3.66 7.23 7.88
C VAL A 66 -2.83 5.97 8.15
N ASP A 67 -1.63 5.94 7.59
CA ASP A 67 -0.65 4.86 7.67
C ASP A 67 -0.97 3.63 6.81
N ASP A 68 -2.02 3.66 6.01
CA ASP A 68 -2.23 2.61 5.02
C ASP A 68 -1.11 2.64 3.98
N ILE A 69 -0.60 1.47 3.63
CA ILE A 69 0.39 1.32 2.57
C ILE A 69 -0.34 1.00 1.27
N LEU A 70 -0.02 1.74 0.22
CA LEU A 70 -0.54 1.51 -1.12
C LEU A 70 0.55 0.80 -1.93
N TYR A 71 0.22 -0.34 -2.50
CA TYR A 71 1.19 -1.12 -3.26
C TYR A 71 0.54 -1.62 -4.55
N SER A 72 1.03 -1.14 -5.71
CA SER A 72 0.45 -1.53 -6.99
C SER A 72 0.65 -3.03 -7.21
N THR A 73 -0.44 -3.72 -7.54
CA THR A 73 -0.41 -5.14 -7.88
C THR A 73 -0.08 -5.37 -9.36
N VAL A 74 -0.11 -4.31 -10.16
CA VAL A 74 0.24 -4.37 -11.59
C VAL A 74 1.66 -3.86 -11.77
N ARG A 75 2.50 -4.67 -12.38
CA ARG A 75 3.91 -4.34 -12.68
C ARG A 75 4.61 -3.71 -11.46
N PRO A 76 4.85 -4.49 -10.39
CA PRO A 76 5.47 -3.95 -9.17
C PRO A 76 6.78 -3.20 -9.39
N ASN A 77 7.54 -3.55 -10.44
CA ASN A 77 8.81 -2.88 -10.76
C ASN A 77 8.65 -1.43 -11.19
N GLN A 78 7.45 -0.97 -11.50
CA GLN A 78 7.17 0.45 -11.78
C GLN A 78 7.10 1.30 -10.51
N ARG A 79 7.12 0.66 -9.35
CA ARG A 79 7.21 1.32 -8.02
C ARG A 79 6.09 2.31 -7.74
N HIS A 80 4.88 1.98 -8.19
CA HIS A 80 3.69 2.73 -7.84
C HIS A 80 3.24 2.30 -6.44
N TYR A 81 3.90 2.86 -5.43
CA TYR A 81 3.60 2.58 -4.03
C TYR A 81 3.81 3.83 -3.18
N GLY A 82 3.27 3.81 -1.98
CA GLY A 82 3.44 4.85 -1.00
C GLY A 82 2.78 4.50 0.31
N ILE A 83 2.94 5.38 1.28
CA ILE A 83 2.27 5.28 2.58
C ILE A 83 1.45 6.55 2.80
N VAL A 84 0.17 6.39 3.14
CA VAL A 84 -0.77 7.50 3.27
C VAL A 84 -0.56 8.17 4.62
N LYS A 85 0.00 9.37 4.60
CA LYS A 85 0.15 10.19 5.83
C LYS A 85 -0.94 11.26 5.92
N ASP A 86 -1.42 11.75 4.77
CA ASP A 86 -2.49 12.73 4.70
C ASP A 86 -3.67 12.15 3.94
N VAL A 87 -4.78 11.95 4.63
CA VAL A 87 -6.01 11.48 4.00
C VAL A 87 -6.89 12.69 3.70
N VAL A 88 -7.07 12.97 2.41
CA VAL A 88 -7.99 14.02 2.00
C VAL A 88 -9.45 13.56 2.13
N PRO A 89 -10.42 14.49 2.28
CA PRO A 89 -11.82 14.09 2.43
C PRO A 89 -12.30 13.22 1.27
N ASN A 90 -13.07 12.19 1.57
CA ASN A 90 -13.63 11.26 0.58
C ASN A 90 -12.58 10.66 -0.35
N MET A 91 -11.43 10.31 0.21
CA MET A 91 -10.34 9.74 -0.57
C MET A 91 -10.64 8.30 -0.94
N LEU A 92 -10.50 8.00 -2.21
CA LEU A 92 -10.52 6.65 -2.73
C LEU A 92 -9.26 6.41 -3.55
N VAL A 93 -8.75 5.19 -3.47
CA VAL A 93 -7.61 4.77 -4.29
C VAL A 93 -8.05 3.64 -5.21
N SER A 94 -7.28 3.44 -6.27
CA SER A 94 -7.57 2.45 -7.31
C SER A 94 -7.58 1.02 -6.76
N THR A 95 -8.43 0.18 -7.33
CA THR A 95 -8.39 -1.28 -7.10
C THR A 95 -7.11 -1.92 -7.62
N GLY A 96 -6.31 -1.19 -8.40
CA GLY A 96 -4.96 -1.62 -8.79
C GLY A 96 -3.96 -1.63 -7.65
N PHE A 97 -4.28 -0.96 -6.52
CA PHE A 97 -3.49 -1.06 -5.29
C PHE A 97 -3.98 -2.21 -4.42
N ALA A 98 -3.06 -2.91 -3.77
CA ALA A 98 -3.34 -3.54 -2.50
C ALA A 98 -3.21 -2.45 -1.43
N VAL A 99 -4.26 -2.22 -0.67
CA VAL A 99 -4.22 -1.32 0.49
C VAL A 99 -3.89 -2.18 1.70
N ILE A 100 -2.74 -1.92 2.31
CA ILE A 100 -2.20 -2.74 3.39
C ILE A 100 -2.33 -1.95 4.69
N ARG A 101 -3.16 -2.45 5.59
CA ARG A 101 -3.40 -1.82 6.90
C ARG A 101 -2.75 -2.64 7.99
N VAL A 102 -1.76 -2.04 8.62
CA VAL A 102 -0.98 -2.69 9.69
C VAL A 102 -1.81 -2.77 10.97
N ASP A 103 -1.71 -3.91 11.65
CA ASP A 103 -2.15 -4.01 13.04
C ASP A 103 -1.10 -3.33 13.92
N LYS A 104 -1.41 -2.12 14.38
CA LYS A 104 -0.46 -1.28 15.12
C LYS A 104 -0.06 -1.84 16.48
N ALA A 105 -0.79 -2.84 16.98
CA ALA A 105 -0.39 -3.56 18.20
C ALA A 105 0.77 -4.53 17.92
N LYS A 106 1.00 -4.89 16.66
CA LYS A 106 1.98 -5.91 16.28
C LYS A 106 3.14 -5.35 15.47
N ALA A 107 2.90 -4.32 14.66
CA ALA A 107 3.91 -3.81 13.73
C ALA A 107 3.78 -2.32 13.51
N ASP A 108 4.88 -1.72 13.06
CA ASP A 108 4.97 -0.32 12.67
C ASP A 108 4.77 -0.19 11.15
N ALA A 109 3.90 0.72 10.73
CA ALA A 109 3.58 0.89 9.32
C ALA A 109 4.80 1.34 8.49
N ASP A 110 5.61 2.26 9.00
CA ASP A 110 6.81 2.70 8.29
C ASP A 110 7.81 1.57 8.13
N TYR A 111 7.99 0.74 9.16
CA TYR A 111 8.86 -0.43 9.08
C TYR A 111 8.42 -1.39 7.98
N LEU A 112 7.13 -1.73 7.95
CA LEU A 112 6.60 -2.62 6.91
C LEU A 112 6.71 -1.99 5.53
N TYR A 113 6.44 -0.70 5.41
CA TYR A 113 6.58 0.02 4.14
C TYR A 113 8.00 -0.10 3.59
N TYR A 114 9.02 0.15 4.41
CA TYR A 114 10.42 0.06 3.95
C TYR A 114 10.84 -1.38 3.66
N TYR A 115 10.30 -2.36 4.38
CA TYR A 115 10.51 -3.76 4.02
C TYR A 115 9.95 -4.05 2.62
N LEU A 116 8.70 -3.69 2.37
CA LEU A 116 8.02 -4.00 1.10
C LEU A 116 8.61 -3.27 -0.10
N THR A 117 9.30 -2.17 0.11
CA THR A 117 9.86 -1.35 -0.96
C THR A 117 11.35 -1.60 -1.21
N GLN A 118 11.96 -2.57 -0.53
CA GLN A 118 13.32 -3.01 -0.85
C GLN A 118 13.37 -3.59 -2.26
N ASN A 119 14.48 -3.33 -2.96
CA ASN A 119 14.65 -3.80 -4.33
C ASN A 119 14.42 -5.31 -4.47
N ALA A 120 14.98 -6.12 -3.55
CA ALA A 120 14.82 -7.56 -3.59
C ALA A 120 13.34 -7.99 -3.47
N ILE A 121 12.56 -7.31 -2.64
CA ILE A 121 11.14 -7.61 -2.47
C ILE A 121 10.35 -7.19 -3.71
N VAL A 122 10.60 -6.00 -4.23
CA VAL A 122 9.93 -5.49 -5.45
C VAL A 122 10.23 -6.43 -6.63
N ASP A 123 11.50 -6.80 -6.82
CA ASP A 123 11.90 -7.66 -7.92
C ASP A 123 11.30 -9.06 -7.78
N GLY A 124 11.26 -9.60 -6.56
CA GLY A 124 10.66 -10.91 -6.29
C GLY A 124 9.16 -10.93 -6.59
N LEU A 125 8.43 -9.89 -6.17
CA LEU A 125 7.00 -9.77 -6.47
C LEU A 125 6.76 -9.56 -7.97
N HIS A 126 7.59 -8.76 -8.62
CA HIS A 126 7.49 -8.57 -10.06
C HIS A 126 7.70 -9.89 -10.83
N ALA A 127 8.65 -10.70 -10.41
CA ALA A 127 8.89 -12.02 -11.00
C ALA A 127 7.68 -12.96 -10.86
N ILE A 128 6.98 -12.90 -9.72
CA ILE A 128 5.72 -13.62 -9.54
C ILE A 128 4.66 -13.11 -10.52
N GLY A 129 4.57 -11.81 -10.68
CA GLY A 129 3.61 -11.18 -11.60
C GLY A 129 3.84 -11.57 -13.05
N GLU A 130 5.10 -11.73 -13.48
CA GLU A 130 5.42 -12.12 -14.84
C GLU A 130 4.98 -13.56 -15.17
N GLN A 131 4.74 -14.38 -14.16
CA GLN A 131 4.22 -15.73 -14.33
C GLN A 131 2.70 -15.76 -14.45
N SER A 132 2.02 -14.60 -14.30
CA SER A 132 0.58 -14.54 -14.41
C SER A 132 0.14 -14.73 -15.87
N VAL A 133 -1.07 -15.29 -16.04
CA VAL A 133 -1.65 -15.49 -17.38
C VAL A 133 -2.35 -14.23 -17.91
N SER A 134 -2.27 -13.14 -17.17
CA SER A 134 -2.85 -11.85 -17.55
C SER A 134 -2.02 -11.17 -18.63
N ALA A 135 -2.65 -10.31 -19.43
CA ALA A 135 -1.98 -9.46 -20.40
C ALA A 135 -0.98 -8.49 -19.74
N TYR A 136 -1.16 -8.21 -18.45
CA TYR A 136 -0.26 -7.38 -17.66
C TYR A 136 0.31 -8.18 -16.51
N PRO A 137 1.65 -8.11 -16.26
CA PRO A 137 2.22 -8.73 -15.08
C PRO A 137 1.55 -8.21 -13.82
N SER A 138 0.86 -9.09 -13.11
CA SER A 138 0.13 -8.70 -11.90
C SER A 138 0.27 -9.74 -10.80
N ILE A 139 0.30 -9.27 -9.57
CA ILE A 139 0.31 -10.09 -8.38
C ILE A 139 -1.06 -10.03 -7.70
N LYS A 140 -1.28 -10.94 -6.77
CA LYS A 140 -2.47 -10.96 -5.92
C LYS A 140 -2.12 -10.39 -4.54
N PRO A 141 -3.08 -9.87 -3.79
CA PRO A 141 -2.82 -9.50 -2.39
C PRO A 141 -2.20 -10.65 -1.58
N SER A 142 -2.60 -11.90 -1.87
CA SER A 142 -2.03 -13.08 -1.20
C SER A 142 -0.53 -13.26 -1.46
N ASP A 143 0.01 -12.77 -2.56
CA ASP A 143 1.45 -12.82 -2.84
C ASP A 143 2.21 -11.92 -1.86
N ILE A 144 1.65 -10.77 -1.52
CA ILE A 144 2.23 -9.87 -0.51
C ILE A 144 2.07 -10.47 0.89
N GLU A 145 0.86 -10.97 1.20
CA GLU A 145 0.53 -11.54 2.51
C GLU A 145 1.38 -12.76 2.84
N SER A 146 1.84 -13.49 1.83
CA SER A 146 2.65 -14.71 2.01
C SER A 146 4.13 -14.43 2.23
N LEU A 147 4.59 -13.19 2.06
CA LEU A 147 5.98 -12.84 2.31
C LEU A 147 6.34 -13.08 3.77
N GLU A 148 7.53 -13.60 4.00
CA GLU A 148 8.08 -13.82 5.33
C GLU A 148 9.19 -12.81 5.58
N MET A 149 9.21 -12.25 6.77
CA MET A 149 10.16 -11.24 7.18
C MET A 149 10.62 -11.46 8.61
N LEU A 150 11.78 -10.96 8.93
CA LEU A 150 12.22 -10.88 10.32
C LEU A 150 11.58 -9.66 10.96
N LEU A 151 10.88 -9.90 12.07
CA LEU A 151 10.17 -8.84 12.78
C LEU A 151 10.83 -8.56 14.13
N PRO A 152 11.43 -7.37 14.30
CA PRO A 152 11.95 -6.93 15.58
C PRO A 152 10.83 -6.68 16.59
N SER A 153 11.19 -6.32 17.82
CA SER A 153 10.22 -5.79 18.78
C SER A 153 9.59 -4.52 18.21
N LEU A 154 8.38 -4.20 18.66
CA LEU A 154 7.68 -3.00 18.17
C LEU A 154 8.50 -1.70 18.39
N PRO A 155 9.12 -1.46 19.57
CA PRO A 155 9.98 -0.28 19.75
C PRO A 155 11.15 -0.24 18.76
N GLU A 156 11.78 -1.38 18.47
CA GLU A 156 12.88 -1.44 17.48
C GLU A 156 12.36 -1.13 16.08
N GLN A 157 11.19 -1.65 15.71
CA GLN A 157 10.56 -1.35 14.42
C GLN A 157 10.33 0.15 14.24
N VAL A 158 9.79 0.80 15.27
CA VAL A 158 9.52 2.24 15.26
C VAL A 158 10.82 3.02 15.05
N GLU A 159 11.88 2.65 15.74
CA GLU A 159 13.17 3.30 15.63
C GLU A 159 13.79 3.12 14.25
N ILE A 160 13.76 1.89 13.71
CA ILE A 160 14.28 1.59 12.38
C ILE A 160 13.45 2.35 11.32
N GLY A 161 12.13 2.32 11.42
CA GLY A 161 11.25 3.03 10.49
C GLY A 161 11.51 4.52 10.49
N ARG A 162 11.70 5.11 11.67
CA ARG A 162 12.02 6.53 11.81
C ARG A 162 13.36 6.88 11.16
N SER A 163 14.36 6.04 11.36
CA SER A 163 15.71 6.27 10.79
C SER A 163 15.67 6.18 9.25
N LEU A 164 14.98 5.21 8.70
CA LEU A 164 14.84 5.05 7.25
C LEU A 164 14.04 6.20 6.64
N LYS A 165 12.98 6.63 7.31
CA LYS A 165 12.19 7.79 6.87
C LYS A 165 13.03 9.06 6.84
N ALA A 166 13.87 9.28 7.83
CA ALA A 166 14.76 10.44 7.87
C ALA A 166 15.76 10.43 6.71
N LEU A 167 16.24 9.27 6.30
CA LEU A 167 17.10 9.14 5.11
C LEU A 167 16.35 9.40 3.82
N ASP A 168 15.12 8.93 3.75
CA ASP A 168 14.27 9.06 2.57
C ASP A 168 13.81 10.52 2.36
N ASP A 169 13.66 11.29 3.43
CA ASP A 169 13.21 12.68 3.39
C ASP A 169 14.33 13.67 2.99
N LYS A 170 15.55 13.20 2.74
CA LYS A 170 16.68 14.05 2.31
C LYS A 170 16.78 14.19 0.76
#